data_77ca643594ad421d9a326b297bdc0f35
#
_entry.id   77ca643594ad421d9a326b297bdc0f35
#
_cell.length_a   1.000
_cell.length_b   1.000
_cell.length_c   1.000
_cell.angle_alpha   90.00
_cell.angle_beta   90.00
_cell.angle_gamma   90.00
#
_symmetry.space_group_name_H-M   'P 1'
#
loop_
_entity.id
_entity.type
_entity.pdbx_description
1 polymer ?
#
loop_
_entity_poly.entity_id
_entity_poly.type
_entity_poly.pdbx_seq_one_letter_code
_entity_poly.pdbx_strand_id
1 'polypeptide(L)'
;MVGLRQLEGKALYKTMSAACGAAFMLYGYDAGVLGGFQETPQFRDAIGNPQGSYTIPLIASSYNLAAGVMSLCTSFFAMQLGRKRTILLGNLFICIGAVLQASSYSVAQILVGRIVTGSGIGCIASSVPTYMAEMSLEASERGPEVSYQLALLISGVALAYWIDLGFVQDLEAHPWLWRVPLAMQSCFAIFSTCLLAFLPDTPRWYYARGRYDEADKCLARLYALPVEHEQVQQVREEVLNSLQEEESDSSSFNFWLLFWDNSELQFGRRLRTSFLILWA
;
A
#
# COMPACT_ATOMS: atom_id res chain seq x y z
N MET A 1 18.35 1.11 18.04
CA MET A 1 17.34 2.02 17.49
C MET A 1 17.90 3.36 16.99
N VAL A 2 19.02 3.84 17.50
CA VAL A 2 19.69 5.09 17.06
C VAL A 2 20.20 5.00 15.62
N GLY A 3 20.67 3.82 15.15
CA GLY A 3 21.26 3.63 13.84
C GLY A 3 20.30 3.82 12.64
N LEU A 4 19.00 3.53 12.77
CA LEU A 4 18.03 3.66 11.68
C LEU A 4 17.66 5.14 11.37
N ARG A 5 17.79 6.03 12.35
CA ARG A 5 17.61 7.48 12.14
C ARG A 5 18.79 8.16 11.43
N GLN A 6 19.92 7.48 11.33
CA GLN A 6 21.16 7.98 10.72
C GLN A 6 21.43 7.35 9.34
N LEU A 7 20.46 6.61 8.78
CA LEU A 7 20.61 6.04 7.45
C LEU A 7 20.61 7.13 6.39
N GLU A 8 21.56 7.04 5.44
CA GLU A 8 21.75 8.00 4.35
C GLU A 8 21.96 7.25 3.02
N GLY A 9 21.70 7.92 1.92
CA GLY A 9 21.93 7.43 0.57
C GLY A 9 21.32 6.05 0.30
N LYS A 10 22.11 5.18 -0.31
CA LYS A 10 21.69 3.83 -0.71
C LYS A 10 21.16 2.96 0.46
N ALA A 11 21.64 3.17 1.69
CA ALA A 11 21.17 2.41 2.84
C ALA A 11 19.76 2.86 3.25
N LEU A 12 19.49 4.17 3.21
CA LEU A 12 18.16 4.73 3.43
C LEU A 12 17.18 4.20 2.37
N TYR A 13 17.54 4.28 1.09
CA TYR A 13 16.72 3.82 -0.04
C TYR A 13 16.38 2.33 0.08
N LYS A 14 17.38 1.46 0.34
CA LYS A 14 17.15 0.02 0.54
C LYS A 14 16.22 -0.30 1.71
N THR A 15 16.32 0.44 2.80
CA THR A 15 15.44 0.26 3.96
C THR A 15 14.01 0.68 3.62
N MET A 16 13.84 1.73 2.84
CA MET A 16 12.54 2.17 2.33
C MET A 16 11.93 1.15 1.38
N SER A 17 12.71 0.66 0.40
CA SER A 17 12.30 -0.38 -0.53
C SER A 17 11.89 -1.66 0.22
N ALA A 18 12.63 -2.06 1.24
CA ALA A 18 12.28 -3.20 2.09
C ALA A 18 10.98 -2.98 2.89
N ALA A 19 10.77 -1.77 3.44
CA ALA A 19 9.55 -1.44 4.18
C ALA A 19 8.31 -1.42 3.29
N CYS A 20 8.43 -0.81 2.11
CA CYS A 20 7.40 -0.76 1.08
C CYS A 20 7.14 -2.13 0.46
N GLY A 21 8.22 -2.90 0.22
CA GLY A 21 8.13 -4.27 -0.26
C GLY A 21 7.40 -5.19 0.71
N ALA A 22 7.65 -5.06 2.02
CA ALA A 22 6.90 -5.78 3.04
C ALA A 22 5.42 -5.43 3.05
N ALA A 23 5.06 -4.16 2.79
CA ALA A 23 3.67 -3.74 2.67
C ALA A 23 2.98 -4.32 1.42
N PHE A 24 3.70 -4.44 0.29
CA PHE A 24 3.19 -5.08 -0.93
C PHE A 24 3.12 -6.61 -0.79
N MET A 25 4.07 -7.23 -0.10
CA MET A 25 4.00 -8.65 0.22
C MET A 25 2.81 -8.96 1.14
N LEU A 26 2.52 -8.08 2.10
CA LEU A 26 1.31 -8.13 2.91
C LEU A 26 0.04 -8.03 2.05
N TYR A 27 0.01 -7.12 1.09
CA TYR A 27 -1.11 -7.00 0.14
C TYR A 27 -1.35 -8.31 -0.60
N GLY A 28 -0.30 -8.92 -1.15
CA GLY A 28 -0.40 -10.21 -1.81
C GLY A 28 -0.85 -11.32 -0.87
N TYR A 29 -0.29 -11.38 0.34
CA TYR A 29 -0.65 -12.36 1.35
C TYR A 29 -2.15 -12.30 1.71
N ASP A 30 -2.67 -11.11 1.99
CA ASP A 30 -4.10 -10.94 2.35
C ASP A 30 -5.04 -11.25 1.17
N ALA A 31 -4.61 -11.01 -0.06
CA ALA A 31 -5.35 -11.38 -1.25
C ALA A 31 -5.43 -12.91 -1.44
N GLY A 32 -4.37 -13.65 -1.08
CA GLY A 32 -4.28 -15.10 -1.26
C GLY A 32 -4.83 -15.93 -0.10
N VAL A 33 -4.68 -15.45 1.13
CA VAL A 33 -4.90 -16.26 2.36
C VAL A 33 -6.31 -16.86 2.49
N LEU A 34 -7.35 -16.20 2.00
CA LEU A 34 -8.70 -16.73 2.07
C LEU A 34 -8.90 -17.92 1.13
N GLY A 35 -8.20 -17.93 -0.02
CA GLY A 35 -8.37 -18.93 -1.07
C GLY A 35 -8.04 -20.35 -0.64
N GLY A 36 -7.09 -20.51 0.29
CA GLY A 36 -6.63 -21.84 0.73
C GLY A 36 -7.58 -22.56 1.67
N PHE A 37 -8.35 -21.84 2.50
CA PHE A 37 -9.21 -22.49 3.52
C PHE A 37 -10.70 -22.16 3.43
N GLN A 38 -11.16 -21.26 2.57
CA GLN A 38 -12.55 -20.81 2.51
C GLN A 38 -13.59 -21.93 2.28
N GLU A 39 -13.17 -23.04 1.64
CA GLU A 39 -14.01 -24.17 1.35
C GLU A 39 -13.92 -25.27 2.43
N THR A 40 -13.05 -25.12 3.43
CA THR A 40 -12.89 -26.11 4.49
C THR A 40 -14.12 -26.14 5.41
N PRO A 41 -14.56 -27.35 5.85
CA PRO A 41 -15.69 -27.47 6.77
C PRO A 41 -15.50 -26.69 8.06
N GLN A 42 -14.27 -26.66 8.60
CA GLN A 42 -13.92 -25.98 9.86
C GLN A 42 -14.14 -24.47 9.77
N PHE A 43 -13.81 -23.86 8.63
CA PHE A 43 -14.09 -22.44 8.40
C PHE A 43 -15.58 -22.17 8.26
N ARG A 44 -16.28 -22.97 7.44
CA ARG A 44 -17.71 -22.81 7.19
C ARG A 44 -18.54 -23.00 8.47
N ASP A 45 -18.24 -24.03 9.26
CA ASP A 45 -18.92 -24.28 10.53
C ASP A 45 -18.68 -23.15 11.55
N ALA A 46 -17.44 -22.62 11.61
CA ALA A 46 -17.09 -21.54 12.51
C ALA A 46 -17.86 -20.24 12.22
N ILE A 47 -18.19 -19.96 10.96
CA ILE A 47 -18.96 -18.77 10.57
C ILE A 47 -20.48 -19.01 10.49
N GLY A 48 -20.95 -20.20 10.94
CA GLY A 48 -22.37 -20.53 10.97
C GLY A 48 -22.87 -21.25 9.71
N ASN A 49 -21.99 -21.90 8.95
CA ASN A 49 -22.27 -22.74 7.77
C ASN A 49 -23.26 -22.07 6.78
N PRO A 50 -22.90 -20.96 6.17
CA PRO A 50 -23.81 -20.24 5.29
C PRO A 50 -24.19 -21.09 4.07
N GLN A 51 -25.49 -21.29 3.86
CA GLN A 51 -26.04 -22.08 2.74
C GLN A 51 -26.17 -21.28 1.44
N GLY A 52 -25.94 -19.96 1.49
CA GLY A 52 -26.07 -19.10 0.32
C GLY A 52 -24.87 -19.24 -0.62
N SER A 53 -25.12 -19.54 -1.90
CA SER A 53 -24.07 -19.67 -2.95
C SER A 53 -23.20 -18.40 -3.10
N TYR A 54 -23.73 -17.25 -2.74
CA TYR A 54 -23.03 -15.95 -2.90
C TYR A 54 -22.28 -15.49 -1.65
N THR A 55 -22.43 -16.15 -0.50
CA THR A 55 -21.88 -15.67 0.77
C THR A 55 -20.35 -15.71 0.79
N ILE A 56 -19.75 -16.83 0.37
CA ILE A 56 -18.29 -16.99 0.31
C ILE A 56 -17.68 -16.05 -0.74
N PRO A 57 -18.18 -16.00 -2.00
CA PRO A 57 -17.72 -15.01 -2.98
C PRO A 57 -17.87 -13.56 -2.49
N LEU A 58 -18.93 -13.23 -1.74
CA LEU A 58 -19.12 -11.88 -1.18
C LEU A 58 -18.05 -11.54 -0.14
N ILE A 59 -17.70 -12.48 0.74
CA ILE A 59 -16.61 -12.32 1.71
C ILE A 59 -15.28 -12.06 0.97
N ALA A 60 -15.00 -12.82 -0.08
CA ALA A 60 -13.78 -12.66 -0.85
C ALA A 60 -13.73 -11.33 -1.62
N SER A 61 -14.84 -10.93 -2.26
CA SER A 61 -14.88 -9.71 -3.08
C SER A 61 -15.02 -8.41 -2.27
N SER A 62 -15.58 -8.45 -1.07
CA SER A 62 -15.74 -7.28 -0.20
C SER A 62 -14.43 -6.58 0.12
N TYR A 63 -13.35 -7.32 0.26
CA TYR A 63 -12.00 -6.84 0.45
C TYR A 63 -11.54 -5.95 -0.73
N ASN A 64 -11.66 -6.43 -1.96
CA ASN A 64 -11.27 -5.68 -3.15
C ASN A 64 -12.12 -4.42 -3.34
N LEU A 65 -13.42 -4.51 -3.07
CA LEU A 65 -14.32 -3.36 -3.15
C LEU A 65 -13.93 -2.28 -2.12
N ALA A 66 -13.68 -2.69 -0.88
CA ALA A 66 -13.24 -1.77 0.17
C ALA A 66 -11.87 -1.13 -0.17
N ALA A 67 -10.93 -1.91 -0.70
CA ALA A 67 -9.63 -1.41 -1.15
C ALA A 67 -9.78 -0.38 -2.28
N GLY A 68 -10.63 -0.64 -3.28
CA GLY A 68 -10.90 0.29 -4.37
C GLY A 68 -11.50 1.61 -3.87
N VAL A 69 -12.53 1.55 -3.03
CA VAL A 69 -13.16 2.75 -2.45
C VAL A 69 -12.14 3.54 -1.61
N MET A 70 -11.38 2.84 -0.76
CA MET A 70 -10.40 3.52 0.12
C MET A 70 -9.22 4.10 -0.66
N SER A 71 -8.78 3.48 -1.75
CA SER A 71 -7.73 4.04 -2.60
C SER A 71 -8.15 5.36 -3.25
N LEU A 72 -9.41 5.47 -3.71
CA LEU A 72 -9.99 6.72 -4.19
C LEU A 72 -10.05 7.77 -3.08
N CYS A 73 -10.56 7.40 -1.92
CA CYS A 73 -10.59 8.29 -0.77
C CYS A 73 -9.19 8.78 -0.38
N THR A 74 -8.20 7.89 -0.39
CA THR A 74 -6.81 8.23 -0.06
C THR A 74 -6.24 9.32 -0.97
N SER A 75 -6.63 9.38 -2.24
CA SER A 75 -6.19 10.41 -3.18
C SER A 75 -6.51 11.83 -2.67
N PHE A 76 -7.59 12.01 -1.92
CA PHE A 76 -7.98 13.32 -1.38
C PHE A 76 -7.21 13.73 -0.12
N PHE A 77 -6.83 12.78 0.73
CA PHE A 77 -6.15 13.12 1.99
C PHE A 77 -4.69 12.67 2.10
N ALA A 78 -4.16 11.93 1.14
CA ALA A 78 -2.73 11.57 1.13
C ALA A 78 -1.82 12.81 1.07
N MET A 79 -2.24 13.87 0.37
CA MET A 79 -1.54 15.15 0.37
C MET A 79 -1.56 15.84 1.74
N GLN A 80 -2.62 15.63 2.51
CA GLN A 80 -2.76 16.24 3.84
C GLN A 80 -2.00 15.48 4.92
N LEU A 81 -2.11 14.15 4.95
CA LEU A 81 -1.48 13.31 5.95
C LEU A 81 0.02 13.06 5.72
N GLY A 82 0.44 12.98 4.47
CA GLY A 82 1.76 12.49 4.06
C GLY A 82 1.72 11.00 3.68
N ARG A 83 2.66 10.61 2.78
CA ARG A 83 2.68 9.24 2.24
C ARG A 83 3.01 8.22 3.33
N LYS A 84 4.04 8.48 4.12
CA LYS A 84 4.44 7.63 5.24
C LYS A 84 3.29 7.39 6.23
N ARG A 85 2.62 8.46 6.66
CA ARG A 85 1.53 8.34 7.65
C ARG A 85 0.35 7.57 7.09
N THR A 86 0.05 7.74 5.80
CA THR A 86 -1.02 6.99 5.14
C THR A 86 -0.73 5.50 5.09
N ILE A 87 0.52 5.09 4.81
CA ILE A 87 0.93 3.69 4.85
C ILE A 87 0.84 3.14 6.29
N LEU A 88 1.28 3.90 7.30
CA LEU A 88 1.17 3.50 8.70
C LEU A 88 -0.29 3.33 9.14
N LEU A 89 -1.18 4.21 8.70
CA LEU A 89 -2.63 4.10 8.92
C LEU A 89 -3.19 2.84 8.26
N GLY A 90 -2.75 2.53 7.02
CA GLY A 90 -3.11 1.30 6.32
C GLY A 90 -2.69 0.06 7.09
N ASN A 91 -1.44 -0.01 7.56
CA ASN A 91 -0.95 -1.10 8.39
C ASN A 91 -1.75 -1.27 9.70
N LEU A 92 -2.17 -0.16 10.32
CA LEU A 92 -3.02 -0.18 11.52
C LEU A 92 -4.38 -0.82 11.22
N PHE A 93 -5.05 -0.41 10.12
CA PHE A 93 -6.30 -1.03 9.70
C PHE A 93 -6.16 -2.52 9.45
N ILE A 94 -5.06 -2.96 8.83
CA ILE A 94 -4.81 -4.38 8.60
C ILE A 94 -4.63 -5.14 9.92
N CYS A 95 -3.88 -4.60 10.87
CA CYS A 95 -3.75 -5.24 12.20
C CYS A 95 -5.11 -5.39 12.90
N ILE A 96 -5.95 -4.34 12.87
CA ILE A 96 -7.30 -4.39 13.46
C ILE A 96 -8.16 -5.43 12.73
N GLY A 97 -8.17 -5.39 11.40
CA GLY A 97 -8.93 -6.31 10.56
C GLY A 97 -8.49 -7.75 10.70
N ALA A 98 -7.17 -8.00 10.84
CA ALA A 98 -6.61 -9.32 11.09
C ALA A 98 -7.13 -9.93 12.41
N VAL A 99 -7.15 -9.13 13.48
CA VAL A 99 -7.72 -9.56 14.77
C VAL A 99 -9.20 -9.86 14.65
N LEU A 100 -9.97 -9.01 13.97
CA LEU A 100 -11.41 -9.22 13.73
C LEU A 100 -11.68 -10.48 12.93
N GLN A 101 -10.88 -10.75 11.89
CA GLN A 101 -11.01 -11.96 11.06
C GLN A 101 -10.61 -13.21 11.84
N ALA A 102 -9.43 -13.22 12.47
CA ALA A 102 -8.94 -14.39 13.22
C ALA A 102 -9.83 -14.76 14.41
N SER A 103 -10.54 -13.79 15.01
CA SER A 103 -11.48 -14.00 16.10
C SER A 103 -12.92 -14.21 15.66
N SER A 104 -13.19 -14.38 14.34
CA SER A 104 -14.58 -14.41 13.85
C SER A 104 -15.32 -15.69 14.20
N TYR A 105 -16.64 -15.50 14.47
CA TYR A 105 -17.62 -16.55 14.73
C TYR A 105 -18.92 -16.36 13.92
N SER A 106 -18.93 -15.42 12.99
CA SER A 106 -20.09 -15.13 12.15
C SER A 106 -19.68 -14.56 10.80
N VAL A 107 -20.53 -14.75 9.78
CA VAL A 107 -20.34 -14.13 8.46
C VAL A 107 -20.21 -12.61 8.55
N ALA A 108 -21.02 -11.96 9.39
CA ALA A 108 -20.98 -10.51 9.54
C ALA A 108 -19.64 -10.03 10.09
N GLN A 109 -19.08 -10.73 11.07
CA GLN A 109 -17.80 -10.34 11.69
C GLN A 109 -16.64 -10.50 10.71
N ILE A 110 -16.58 -11.62 9.96
CA ILE A 110 -15.50 -11.79 8.97
C ILE A 110 -15.63 -10.79 7.83
N LEU A 111 -16.85 -10.46 7.40
CA LEU A 111 -17.10 -9.44 6.38
C LEU A 111 -16.60 -8.07 6.82
N VAL A 112 -16.91 -7.64 8.05
CA VAL A 112 -16.39 -6.40 8.62
C VAL A 112 -14.86 -6.42 8.69
N GLY A 113 -14.27 -7.55 9.14
CA GLY A 113 -12.83 -7.71 9.16
C GLY A 113 -12.20 -7.55 7.76
N ARG A 114 -12.81 -8.13 6.71
CA ARG A 114 -12.36 -8.00 5.30
C ARG A 114 -12.50 -6.57 4.78
N ILE A 115 -13.56 -5.86 5.13
CA ILE A 115 -13.73 -4.44 4.78
C ILE A 115 -12.65 -3.57 5.45
N VAL A 116 -12.35 -3.85 6.71
CA VAL A 116 -11.31 -3.10 7.45
C VAL A 116 -9.92 -3.37 6.87
N THR A 117 -9.54 -4.64 6.62
CA THR A 117 -8.25 -4.95 5.97
C THR A 117 -8.18 -4.39 4.56
N GLY A 118 -9.25 -4.52 3.76
CA GLY A 118 -9.33 -3.94 2.43
C GLY A 118 -9.13 -2.43 2.43
N SER A 119 -9.71 -1.72 3.40
CA SER A 119 -9.47 -0.28 3.58
C SER A 119 -7.99 0.01 3.88
N GLY A 120 -7.32 -0.82 4.68
CA GLY A 120 -5.88 -0.73 4.93
C GLY A 120 -5.05 -0.92 3.66
N ILE A 121 -5.40 -1.93 2.87
CA ILE A 121 -4.74 -2.20 1.58
C ILE A 121 -4.96 -1.07 0.58
N GLY A 122 -6.14 -0.45 0.53
CA GLY A 122 -6.40 0.72 -0.30
C GLY A 122 -5.45 1.89 -0.01
N CYS A 123 -5.16 2.15 1.28
CA CYS A 123 -4.15 3.13 1.70
C CYS A 123 -2.74 2.74 1.21
N ILE A 124 -2.35 1.47 1.34
CA ILE A 124 -1.03 0.97 0.95
C ILE A 124 -0.87 1.02 -0.58
N ALA A 125 -1.84 0.47 -1.32
CA ALA A 125 -1.79 0.38 -2.78
C ALA A 125 -1.67 1.74 -3.48
N SER A 126 -2.30 2.78 -2.92
CA SER A 126 -2.23 4.15 -3.45
C SER A 126 -0.96 4.89 -3.02
N SER A 127 -0.47 4.66 -1.80
CA SER A 127 0.60 5.49 -1.21
C SER A 127 2.00 4.93 -1.42
N VAL A 128 2.19 3.61 -1.46
CA VAL A 128 3.52 3.00 -1.59
C VAL A 128 4.18 3.33 -2.93
N PRO A 129 3.53 3.16 -4.10
CA PRO A 129 4.15 3.51 -5.37
C PRO A 129 4.52 4.99 -5.45
N THR A 130 3.65 5.88 -4.95
CA THR A 130 3.89 7.32 -4.90
C THR A 130 5.07 7.65 -3.97
N TYR A 131 5.12 7.03 -2.78
CA TYR A 131 6.22 7.22 -1.83
C TYR A 131 7.56 6.83 -2.45
N MET A 132 7.63 5.67 -3.11
CA MET A 132 8.86 5.20 -3.75
C MET A 132 9.24 6.07 -4.95
N ALA A 133 8.26 6.49 -5.78
CA ALA A 133 8.52 7.37 -6.92
C ALA A 133 9.05 8.75 -6.51
N GLU A 134 8.54 9.33 -5.41
CA GLU A 134 9.00 10.62 -4.86
C GLU A 134 10.35 10.53 -4.15
N MET A 135 10.78 9.32 -3.75
CA MET A 135 12.05 9.06 -3.05
C MET A 135 13.08 8.39 -3.95
N SER A 136 12.78 8.08 -5.22
CA SER A 136 13.76 7.51 -6.16
C SER A 136 14.82 8.55 -6.53
N LEU A 137 16.09 8.11 -6.52
CA LEU A 137 17.25 8.95 -6.84
C LEU A 137 17.31 9.31 -8.32
N GLU A 138 16.89 8.40 -9.20
CA GLU A 138 16.90 8.55 -10.65
C GLU A 138 15.57 8.12 -11.26
N ALA A 139 15.17 8.79 -12.34
CA ALA A 139 13.98 8.42 -13.09
C ALA A 139 14.04 7.00 -13.68
N SER A 140 15.25 6.52 -13.99
CA SER A 140 15.55 5.17 -14.50
C SER A 140 15.23 4.07 -13.48
N GLU A 141 15.30 4.35 -12.19
CA GLU A 141 15.06 3.37 -11.11
C GLU A 141 13.56 3.15 -10.83
N ARG A 142 12.69 4.06 -11.25
CA ARG A 142 11.22 3.98 -10.98
C ARG A 142 10.57 2.73 -11.56
N GLY A 143 10.93 2.36 -12.80
CA GLY A 143 10.38 1.17 -13.48
C GLY A 143 10.77 -0.13 -12.78
N PRO A 144 12.07 -0.41 -12.59
CA PRO A 144 12.54 -1.57 -11.83
C PRO A 144 11.95 -1.68 -10.42
N GLU A 145 11.79 -0.57 -9.70
CA GLU A 145 11.22 -0.56 -8.35
C GLU A 145 9.75 -0.99 -8.34
N VAL A 146 8.94 -0.49 -9.26
CA VAL A 146 7.53 -0.93 -9.41
C VAL A 146 7.47 -2.41 -9.73
N SER A 147 8.34 -2.91 -10.61
CA SER A 147 8.41 -4.33 -10.96
C SER A 147 8.81 -5.19 -9.76
N TYR A 148 9.75 -4.72 -8.94
CA TYR A 148 10.15 -5.38 -7.70
C TYR A 148 8.98 -5.46 -6.69
N GLN A 149 8.23 -4.38 -6.52
CA GLN A 149 7.06 -4.36 -5.64
C GLN A 149 5.97 -5.33 -6.11
N LEU A 150 5.69 -5.37 -7.41
CA LEU A 150 4.74 -6.33 -7.99
C LEU A 150 5.22 -7.78 -7.81
N ALA A 151 6.51 -8.05 -7.98
CA ALA A 151 7.08 -9.38 -7.72
C ALA A 151 6.90 -9.79 -6.26
N LEU A 152 7.09 -8.87 -5.30
CA LEU A 152 6.84 -9.12 -3.88
C LEU A 152 5.36 -9.36 -3.58
N LEU A 153 4.44 -8.63 -4.24
CA LEU A 153 3.01 -8.89 -4.14
C LEU A 153 2.67 -10.31 -4.56
N ILE A 154 3.13 -10.74 -5.76
CA ILE A 154 2.89 -12.10 -6.25
C ILE A 154 3.53 -13.14 -5.32
N SER A 155 4.73 -12.86 -4.81
CA SER A 155 5.39 -13.73 -3.82
C SER A 155 4.58 -13.85 -2.52
N GLY A 156 3.92 -12.77 -2.10
CA GLY A 156 3.01 -12.76 -0.96
C GLY A 156 1.80 -13.68 -1.17
N VAL A 157 1.20 -13.66 -2.36
CA VAL A 157 0.12 -14.58 -2.74
C VAL A 157 0.59 -16.04 -2.68
N ALA A 158 1.75 -16.32 -3.28
CA ALA A 158 2.33 -17.68 -3.28
C ALA A 158 2.62 -18.15 -1.84
N LEU A 159 3.19 -17.26 -1.00
CA LEU A 159 3.45 -17.57 0.40
C LEU A 159 2.17 -17.88 1.18
N ALA A 160 1.08 -17.15 0.93
CA ALA A 160 -0.21 -17.41 1.55
C ALA A 160 -0.70 -18.83 1.23
N TYR A 161 -0.69 -19.22 -0.03
CA TYR A 161 -1.10 -20.57 -0.43
C TYR A 161 -0.20 -21.67 0.16
N TRP A 162 1.12 -21.47 0.25
CA TRP A 162 2.02 -22.43 0.87
C TRP A 162 1.76 -22.60 2.38
N ILE A 163 1.51 -21.49 3.06
CA ILE A 163 1.15 -21.51 4.49
C ILE A 163 -0.19 -22.22 4.69
N ASP A 164 -1.21 -21.85 3.92
CA ASP A 164 -2.53 -22.48 3.98
C ASP A 164 -2.46 -23.98 3.73
N LEU A 165 -1.66 -24.42 2.73
CA LEU A 165 -1.45 -25.83 2.44
C LEU A 165 -0.87 -26.57 3.65
N GLY A 166 0.15 -26.00 4.31
CA GLY A 166 0.73 -26.60 5.51
C GLY A 166 -0.30 -26.74 6.65
N PHE A 167 -1.07 -25.66 6.89
CA PHE A 167 -2.09 -25.69 7.94
C PHE A 167 -3.26 -26.64 7.63
N VAL A 168 -3.68 -26.73 6.37
CA VAL A 168 -4.75 -27.65 5.95
C VAL A 168 -4.33 -29.11 6.08
N GLN A 169 -3.07 -29.45 5.75
CA GLN A 169 -2.56 -30.81 5.85
C GLN A 169 -2.33 -31.27 7.29
N ASP A 170 -1.77 -30.41 8.15
CA ASP A 170 -1.35 -30.80 9.49
C ASP A 170 -2.44 -30.62 10.56
N LEU A 171 -3.44 -29.76 10.32
CA LEU A 171 -4.44 -29.35 11.30
C LEU A 171 -5.90 -29.60 10.85
N GLU A 172 -6.14 -30.64 10.04
CA GLU A 172 -7.46 -30.92 9.42
C GLU A 172 -8.68 -30.87 10.36
N ALA A 173 -8.50 -31.08 11.67
CA ALA A 173 -9.61 -31.08 12.65
C ALA A 173 -9.58 -29.90 13.64
N HIS A 174 -8.64 -28.96 13.50
CA HIS A 174 -8.42 -27.95 14.53
C HIS A 174 -8.88 -26.54 14.13
N PRO A 175 -9.53 -25.78 15.02
CA PRO A 175 -9.99 -24.41 14.72
C PRO A 175 -8.86 -23.43 14.38
N TRP A 176 -7.60 -23.75 14.67
CA TRP A 176 -6.44 -22.95 14.32
C TRP A 176 -6.08 -22.95 12.83
N LEU A 177 -6.61 -23.91 12.04
CA LEU A 177 -6.35 -24.10 10.62
C LEU A 177 -6.46 -22.78 9.82
N TRP A 178 -7.47 -21.98 10.04
CA TRP A 178 -7.73 -20.74 9.32
C TRP A 178 -7.46 -19.48 10.16
N ARG A 179 -7.49 -19.58 11.49
CA ARG A 179 -7.27 -18.42 12.38
C ARG A 179 -5.82 -17.94 12.39
N VAL A 180 -4.87 -18.89 12.40
CA VAL A 180 -3.43 -18.55 12.42
C VAL A 180 -2.98 -17.90 11.12
N PRO A 181 -3.28 -18.44 9.91
CA PRO A 181 -2.96 -17.76 8.67
C PRO A 181 -3.55 -16.33 8.60
N LEU A 182 -4.79 -16.12 9.03
CA LEU A 182 -5.38 -14.78 9.10
C LEU A 182 -4.69 -13.85 10.11
N ALA A 183 -4.20 -14.38 11.23
CA ALA A 183 -3.46 -13.57 12.19
C ALA A 183 -2.04 -13.21 11.69
N MET A 184 -1.40 -14.09 10.89
CA MET A 184 -0.04 -13.90 10.39
C MET A 184 0.11 -12.65 9.51
N GLN A 185 -0.94 -12.17 8.86
CA GLN A 185 -0.89 -10.91 8.11
C GLN A 185 -0.45 -9.73 8.99
N SER A 186 -0.77 -9.75 10.29
CA SER A 186 -0.33 -8.72 11.24
C SER A 186 1.19 -8.68 11.40
N CYS A 187 1.91 -9.79 11.22
CA CYS A 187 3.37 -9.83 11.31
C CYS A 187 4.01 -8.95 10.23
N PHE A 188 3.52 -9.04 9.00
CA PHE A 188 4.00 -8.21 7.89
C PHE A 188 3.67 -6.74 8.10
N ALA A 189 2.46 -6.44 8.59
CA ALA A 189 2.05 -5.07 8.92
C ALA A 189 2.92 -4.45 10.01
N ILE A 190 3.20 -5.20 11.07
CA ILE A 190 4.07 -4.77 12.18
C ILE A 190 5.50 -4.58 11.68
N PHE A 191 6.04 -5.51 10.88
CA PHE A 191 7.38 -5.40 10.32
C PHE A 191 7.54 -4.16 9.44
N SER A 192 6.61 -3.94 8.49
CA SER A 192 6.57 -2.73 7.66
C SER A 192 6.46 -1.46 8.51
N THR A 193 5.60 -1.46 9.52
CA THR A 193 5.43 -0.33 10.45
C THR A 193 6.70 -0.01 11.22
N CYS A 194 7.39 -1.04 11.74
CA CYS A 194 8.64 -0.88 12.47
C CYS A 194 9.73 -0.23 11.61
N LEU A 195 9.84 -0.61 10.34
CA LEU A 195 10.80 -0.01 9.43
C LEU A 195 10.39 1.43 9.07
N LEU A 196 9.13 1.65 8.68
CA LEU A 196 8.62 2.96 8.28
C LEU A 196 8.66 3.99 9.42
N ALA A 197 8.51 3.57 10.68
CA ALA A 197 8.53 4.49 11.82
C ALA A 197 9.78 5.38 11.86
N PHE A 198 10.93 4.87 11.42
CA PHE A 198 12.23 5.55 11.46
C PHE A 198 12.58 6.30 10.15
N LEU A 199 11.81 6.10 9.08
CA LEU A 199 12.04 6.72 7.79
C LEU A 199 11.40 8.12 7.74
N PRO A 200 11.93 9.06 6.93
CA PRO A 200 11.31 10.35 6.70
C PRO A 200 10.04 10.21 5.83
N ASP A 201 9.23 11.26 5.76
CA ASP A 201 8.23 11.43 4.71
C ASP A 201 8.90 11.96 3.44
N THR A 202 8.16 12.17 2.35
CA THR A 202 8.75 12.58 1.08
C THR A 202 9.16 14.05 1.08
N PRO A 203 10.25 14.44 0.38
CA PRO A 203 10.64 15.84 0.23
C PRO A 203 9.51 16.69 -0.35
N ARG A 204 8.82 16.16 -1.37
CA ARG A 204 7.68 16.83 -2.02
C ARG A 204 6.57 17.18 -1.02
N TRP A 205 6.25 16.29 -0.10
CA TRP A 205 5.25 16.56 0.94
C TRP A 205 5.70 17.65 1.91
N TYR A 206 6.97 17.64 2.31
CA TYR A 206 7.52 18.68 3.19
C TYR A 206 7.46 20.06 2.52
N TYR A 207 7.87 20.19 1.24
CA TYR A 207 7.79 21.44 0.49
C TYR A 207 6.34 21.91 0.33
N ALA A 208 5.42 21.03 -0.06
CA ALA A 208 4.00 21.35 -0.18
C ALA A 208 3.36 21.86 1.13
N ARG A 209 3.99 21.56 2.28
CA ARG A 209 3.57 22.01 3.62
C ARG A 209 4.34 23.23 4.13
N GLY A 210 5.21 23.83 3.32
CA GLY A 210 6.06 24.95 3.73
C GLY A 210 7.16 24.59 4.73
N ARG A 211 7.48 23.29 4.89
CA ARG A 211 8.50 22.78 5.83
C ARG A 211 9.83 22.60 5.10
N TYR A 212 10.37 23.71 4.60
CA TYR A 212 11.55 23.73 3.73
C TYR A 212 12.79 23.09 4.39
N ASP A 213 13.07 23.42 5.66
CA ASP A 213 14.25 22.90 6.37
C ASP A 213 14.23 21.36 6.51
N GLU A 214 13.04 20.77 6.65
CA GLU A 214 12.90 19.32 6.77
C GLU A 214 12.98 18.63 5.41
N ALA A 215 12.48 19.29 4.37
CA ALA A 215 12.60 18.83 2.99
C ALA A 215 14.07 18.80 2.56
N ASP A 216 14.82 19.88 2.82
CA ASP A 216 16.24 20.00 2.51
C ASP A 216 17.07 18.93 3.24
N LYS A 217 16.80 18.71 4.53
CA LYS A 217 17.41 17.61 5.31
C LYS A 217 17.06 16.23 4.77
N CYS A 218 15.83 16.05 4.28
CA CYS A 218 15.41 14.79 3.68
C CYS A 218 16.16 14.53 2.37
N LEU A 219 16.31 15.53 1.50
CA LEU A 219 17.08 15.44 0.26
C LEU A 219 18.56 15.17 0.56
N ALA A 220 19.17 15.93 1.48
CA ALA A 220 20.55 15.74 1.89
C ALA A 220 20.82 14.31 2.37
N ARG A 221 19.91 13.74 3.17
CA ARG A 221 19.99 12.35 3.63
C ARG A 221 19.80 11.35 2.49
N LEU A 222 18.90 11.63 1.54
CA LEU A 222 18.61 10.74 0.42
C LEU A 222 19.80 10.63 -0.54
N TYR A 223 20.44 11.77 -0.85
CA TYR A 223 21.61 11.80 -1.70
C TYR A 223 22.94 11.56 -0.95
N ALA A 224 22.93 11.55 0.38
CA ALA A 224 24.12 11.51 1.24
C ALA A 224 25.11 12.65 0.92
N LEU A 225 24.59 13.85 0.65
CA LEU A 225 25.33 15.07 0.29
C LEU A 225 24.90 16.23 1.19
N PRO A 226 25.78 17.22 1.42
CA PRO A 226 25.39 18.46 2.10
C PRO A 226 24.25 19.17 1.39
N VAL A 227 23.44 19.92 2.13
CA VAL A 227 22.29 20.68 1.59
C VAL A 227 22.74 21.67 0.51
N GLU A 228 23.94 22.25 0.65
CA GLU A 228 24.51 23.25 -0.26
C GLU A 228 25.06 22.65 -1.56
N HIS A 229 25.07 21.32 -1.69
CA HIS A 229 25.60 20.66 -2.87
C HIS A 229 24.72 20.94 -4.09
N GLU A 230 25.34 21.20 -5.23
CA GLU A 230 24.67 21.59 -6.49
C GLU A 230 23.56 20.61 -6.89
N GLN A 231 23.81 19.30 -6.80
CA GLN A 231 22.85 18.26 -7.12
C GLN A 231 21.59 18.31 -6.23
N VAL A 232 21.76 18.60 -4.93
CA VAL A 232 20.65 18.72 -3.98
C VAL A 232 19.82 19.96 -4.31
N GLN A 233 20.49 21.07 -4.68
CA GLN A 233 19.81 22.32 -5.06
C GLN A 233 19.06 22.18 -6.38
N GLN A 234 19.61 21.48 -7.37
CA GLN A 234 18.92 21.20 -8.64
C GLN A 234 17.62 20.41 -8.40
N VAL A 235 17.68 19.31 -7.64
CA VAL A 235 16.48 18.52 -7.32
C VAL A 235 15.46 19.32 -6.50
N ARG A 236 15.93 20.19 -5.59
CA ARG A 236 15.06 21.11 -4.85
C ARG A 236 14.29 22.02 -5.80
N GLU A 237 14.98 22.65 -6.75
CA GLU A 237 14.34 23.53 -7.74
C GLU A 237 13.36 22.78 -8.63
N GLU A 238 13.71 21.58 -9.09
CA GLU A 238 12.80 20.72 -9.86
C GLU A 238 11.50 20.41 -9.10
N VAL A 239 11.61 20.04 -7.81
CA VAL A 239 10.44 19.74 -6.98
C VAL A 239 9.60 20.99 -6.75
N LEU A 240 10.21 22.14 -6.48
CA LEU A 240 9.49 23.41 -6.28
C LEU A 240 8.78 23.86 -7.55
N ASN A 241 9.44 23.78 -8.71
CA ASN A 241 8.84 24.13 -9.99
C ASN A 241 7.65 23.22 -10.30
N SER A 242 7.77 21.89 -10.08
CA SER A 242 6.66 20.96 -10.28
C SER A 242 5.47 21.23 -9.36
N LEU A 243 5.69 21.70 -8.13
CA LEU A 243 4.61 22.08 -7.22
C LEU A 243 3.92 23.38 -7.67
N GLN A 244 4.67 24.36 -8.18
CA GLN A 244 4.10 25.60 -8.73
C GLN A 244 3.26 25.35 -9.99
N GLU A 245 3.72 24.46 -10.88
CA GLU A 245 2.96 24.05 -12.06
C GLU A 245 1.62 23.38 -11.64
N GLU A 246 1.65 22.46 -10.66
CA GLU A 246 0.44 21.85 -10.15
C GLU A 246 -0.54 22.85 -9.51
N GLU A 247 -0.05 23.83 -8.77
CA GLU A 247 -0.91 24.89 -8.21
C GLU A 247 -1.58 25.73 -9.30
N SER A 248 -0.85 26.05 -10.36
CA SER A 248 -1.41 26.80 -11.51
C SER A 248 -2.45 25.99 -12.26
N ASP A 249 -2.22 24.71 -12.48
CA ASP A 249 -3.12 23.81 -13.19
C ASP A 249 -4.35 23.39 -12.35
N SER A 250 -4.21 23.29 -11.04
CA SER A 250 -5.32 22.90 -10.15
C SER A 250 -6.47 23.90 -10.15
N SER A 251 -6.20 25.15 -10.51
CA SER A 251 -7.23 26.19 -10.69
C SER A 251 -8.16 25.94 -11.89
N SER A 252 -7.77 25.08 -12.83
CA SER A 252 -8.49 24.78 -14.07
C SER A 252 -9.02 23.34 -14.18
N PHE A 253 -8.85 22.52 -13.13
CA PHE A 253 -9.26 21.11 -13.20
C PHE A 253 -10.77 20.98 -13.34
N ASN A 254 -11.22 20.61 -14.52
CA ASN A 254 -12.63 20.35 -14.83
C ASN A 254 -12.81 18.82 -14.94
N PHE A 255 -13.68 18.23 -14.08
CA PHE A 255 -13.95 16.79 -14.06
C PHE A 255 -14.40 16.23 -15.42
N TRP A 256 -14.97 17.07 -16.29
CA TRP A 256 -15.34 16.73 -17.64
C TRP A 256 -14.16 16.44 -18.57
N LEU A 257 -12.96 16.96 -18.29
CA LEU A 257 -11.74 16.65 -19.04
C LEU A 257 -11.37 15.16 -18.95
N LEU A 258 -11.83 14.46 -17.91
CA LEU A 258 -11.66 13.01 -17.78
C LEU A 258 -12.37 12.21 -18.89
N PHE A 259 -13.51 12.71 -19.35
CA PHE A 259 -14.34 12.06 -20.38
C PHE A 259 -14.13 12.65 -21.78
N TRP A 260 -13.87 13.94 -21.87
CA TRP A 260 -13.74 14.69 -23.13
C TRP A 260 -12.50 15.59 -23.04
N ASP A 261 -11.33 15.03 -23.33
CA ASP A 261 -10.07 15.74 -23.26
C ASP A 261 -9.57 16.10 -24.66
N ASN A 262 -9.57 17.39 -24.95
CA ASN A 262 -8.97 18.00 -26.12
C ASN A 262 -7.63 18.69 -25.81
N SER A 263 -7.04 18.45 -24.63
CA SER A 263 -5.75 19.04 -24.24
C SER A 263 -4.59 18.41 -25.00
N GLU A 264 -3.53 19.15 -25.22
CA GLU A 264 -2.29 18.66 -25.86
C GLU A 264 -1.67 17.48 -25.09
N LEU A 265 -1.84 17.43 -23.77
CA LEU A 265 -1.32 16.39 -22.89
C LEU A 265 -2.16 15.10 -22.87
N GLN A 266 -3.36 15.11 -23.42
CA GLN A 266 -4.28 13.95 -23.56
C GLN A 266 -4.42 13.11 -22.26
N PHE A 267 -4.53 13.75 -21.10
CA PHE A 267 -4.68 13.08 -19.81
C PHE A 267 -5.86 12.11 -19.76
N GLY A 268 -7.01 12.50 -20.28
CA GLY A 268 -8.19 11.66 -20.33
C GLY A 268 -8.01 10.42 -21.20
N ARG A 269 -7.23 10.51 -22.28
CA ARG A 269 -6.90 9.37 -23.14
C ARG A 269 -5.96 8.39 -22.42
N ARG A 270 -4.94 8.90 -21.72
CA ARG A 270 -4.02 8.08 -20.93
C ARG A 270 -4.73 7.34 -19.81
N LEU A 271 -5.65 8.01 -19.12
CA LEU A 271 -6.42 7.43 -18.03
C LEU A 271 -7.38 6.34 -18.53
N ARG A 272 -8.05 6.57 -19.66
CA ARG A 272 -8.91 5.57 -20.31
C ARG A 272 -8.12 4.35 -20.80
N THR A 273 -6.95 4.55 -21.41
CA THR A 273 -6.09 3.42 -21.84
C THR A 273 -5.56 2.64 -20.65
N SER A 274 -5.14 3.28 -19.57
CA SER A 274 -4.73 2.61 -18.33
C SER A 274 -5.88 1.79 -17.74
N PHE A 275 -7.09 2.35 -17.73
CA PHE A 275 -8.28 1.65 -17.26
C PHE A 275 -8.64 0.44 -18.13
N LEU A 276 -8.54 0.56 -19.47
CA LEU A 276 -8.77 -0.55 -20.40
C LEU A 276 -7.73 -1.66 -20.26
N ILE A 277 -6.45 -1.31 -20.04
CA ILE A 277 -5.36 -2.28 -19.82
C ILE A 277 -5.56 -3.04 -18.50
N LEU A 278 -6.09 -2.38 -17.47
CA LEU A 278 -6.41 -3.03 -16.18
C LEU A 278 -7.63 -3.97 -16.27
N TRP A 279 -8.49 -3.78 -17.27
CA TRP A 279 -9.70 -4.61 -17.49
C TRP A 279 -9.48 -5.77 -18.46
N ALA A 280 -8.47 -5.73 -19.28
CA ALA A 280 -8.13 -6.78 -20.25
C ALA A 280 -7.26 -7.88 -19.60
#